data_6af720088edf5e18b972b2b29e45cf65
#
_entry.id   6af720088edf5e18b972b2b29e45cf65
#
_cell.length_a   1.000
_cell.length_b   1.000
_cell.length_c   1.000
_cell.angle_alpha   90.00
_cell.angle_beta   90.00
_cell.angle_gamma   90.00
#
_symmetry.space_group_name_H-M   'P 1'
#
loop_
_entity.id
_entity.type
_entity.pdbx_description
1 polymer ?
#
loop_
_entity_poly.entity_id
_entity_poly.type
_entity_poly.pdbx_seq_one_letter_code
_entity_poly.pdbx_strand_id
1 'polypeptide(L)'
;MDSKTLKKYVEKQFTINVLPNLMNFIRIPNLSPFYDNNWKTNGLLLKAANLIVSYAKYLNIKNAEINLLQDKGYTPLVFIDIPASRQNDNRTVLLYGHFDKQPYGTGWDKDKSPIDPVIENDHLYGRGAADDGYALFSILTAIKTCQDFNRLLPRICCIFEVAEESTDTHLRYYFDKLLPILGDNVVAFIPLDSGCADYNRLWMTNSLRGVLDFDVVIETLQRESHYGPEASGIIAENLFLARKVYDGIIDSSNGEVKIKECNVDKIPEIVEEQLTKEIEIIGEDYIKNLPLYDGVSPLKSDVKELLINNRWKPTCNILGIDNCPKIDDKGFAVSSGIKVRMSMRLPPLVDKDKIIEALKKVISDNTFFGANVSLGFYDYGEGVFMGNMTNKSKNILNKASLEFFGNEMIFNGGGGSIPFISYFQSKYPNADIICTGIVGSDAHEHGPNENLNMEACKKMICILSYFLSEI
;
A
#
# COMPACT_ATOMS: atom_id res chain seq x y z
N MET A 1 12.66 -7.42 28.43
CA MET A 1 12.98 -8.74 27.85
C MET A 1 14.43 -8.71 27.43
N ASP A 2 15.24 -9.73 27.81
CA ASP A 2 16.63 -9.78 27.33
C ASP A 2 16.65 -9.99 25.82
N SER A 3 17.26 -9.06 25.11
CA SER A 3 17.24 -9.02 23.65
C SER A 3 17.96 -10.21 22.98
N LYS A 4 19.04 -10.68 23.58
CA LYS A 4 19.77 -11.83 23.08
C LYS A 4 18.91 -13.12 23.14
N THR A 5 18.21 -13.29 24.25
CA THR A 5 17.29 -14.42 24.42
C THR A 5 16.09 -14.30 23.50
N LEU A 6 15.54 -13.08 23.32
CA LEU A 6 14.45 -12.84 22.40
C LEU A 6 14.86 -13.15 20.94
N LYS A 7 15.99 -12.60 20.46
CA LYS A 7 16.51 -12.90 19.11
C LYS A 7 16.62 -14.42 18.85
N LYS A 8 17.19 -15.14 19.80
CA LYS A 8 17.36 -16.60 19.69
C LYS A 8 16.03 -17.36 19.66
N TYR A 9 15.07 -16.89 20.45
CA TYR A 9 13.73 -17.47 20.45
C TYR A 9 13.02 -17.20 19.13
N VAL A 10 13.03 -15.95 18.64
CA VAL A 10 12.40 -15.56 17.39
C VAL A 10 13.04 -16.29 16.19
N GLU A 11 14.35 -16.42 16.14
CA GLU A 11 15.06 -17.21 15.12
C GLU A 11 14.51 -18.64 15.04
N LYS A 12 14.34 -19.28 16.19
CA LYS A 12 13.76 -20.63 16.26
C LYS A 12 12.30 -20.61 15.79
N GLN A 13 11.48 -19.65 16.25
CA GLN A 13 10.06 -19.59 15.86
C GLN A 13 9.89 -19.28 14.38
N PHE A 14 10.74 -18.40 13.84
CA PHE A 14 10.75 -18.11 12.42
C PHE A 14 10.98 -19.36 11.59
N THR A 15 12.03 -20.10 11.90
CA THR A 15 12.43 -21.30 11.14
C THR A 15 11.39 -22.41 11.20
N ILE A 16 10.81 -22.67 12.38
CA ILE A 16 9.93 -23.83 12.56
C ILE A 16 8.45 -23.52 12.35
N ASN A 17 8.04 -22.26 12.46
CA ASN A 17 6.62 -21.87 12.42
C ASN A 17 6.33 -20.83 11.31
N VAL A 18 7.02 -19.69 11.29
CA VAL A 18 6.70 -18.60 10.36
C VAL A 18 6.99 -19.01 8.91
N LEU A 19 8.23 -19.38 8.64
CA LEU A 19 8.72 -19.68 7.29
C LEU A 19 7.90 -20.78 6.58
N PRO A 20 7.62 -21.96 7.19
CA PRO A 20 6.84 -22.99 6.52
C PRO A 20 5.40 -22.56 6.21
N ASN A 21 4.78 -21.77 7.10
CA ASN A 21 3.41 -21.29 6.89
C ASN A 21 3.34 -20.17 5.85
N LEU A 22 4.32 -19.28 5.83
CA LEU A 22 4.46 -18.27 4.78
C LEU A 22 4.69 -18.91 3.41
N MET A 23 5.54 -19.93 3.32
CA MET A 23 5.71 -20.68 2.07
C MET A 23 4.41 -21.38 1.63
N ASN A 24 3.63 -21.90 2.57
CA ASN A 24 2.30 -22.47 2.25
C ASN A 24 1.31 -21.39 1.79
N PHE A 25 1.38 -20.19 2.37
CA PHE A 25 0.59 -19.04 1.95
C PHE A 25 0.93 -18.61 0.51
N ILE A 26 2.22 -18.50 0.17
CA ILE A 26 2.67 -18.16 -1.18
C ILE A 26 2.08 -19.11 -2.23
N ARG A 27 1.97 -20.41 -1.94
CA ARG A 27 1.41 -21.42 -2.84
C ARG A 27 -0.11 -21.29 -3.08
N ILE A 28 -0.81 -20.46 -2.32
CA ILE A 28 -2.24 -20.23 -2.55
C ILE A 28 -2.38 -19.08 -3.56
N PRO A 29 -3.04 -19.29 -4.72
CA PRO A 29 -3.18 -18.25 -5.74
C PRO A 29 -4.40 -17.33 -5.44
N ASN A 30 -4.40 -16.71 -4.26
CA ASN A 30 -5.46 -15.85 -3.73
C ASN A 30 -5.28 -14.40 -4.18
N LEU A 31 -5.53 -14.15 -5.47
CA LEU A 31 -5.50 -12.81 -6.04
C LEU A 31 -6.60 -11.94 -5.43
N SER A 32 -6.33 -10.64 -5.38
CA SER A 32 -7.32 -9.66 -4.95
C SER A 32 -8.58 -9.67 -5.82
N PRO A 33 -9.77 -9.36 -5.27
CA PRO A 33 -11.05 -9.41 -5.98
C PRO A 33 -11.10 -8.68 -7.32
N PHE A 34 -10.37 -7.59 -7.48
CA PHE A 34 -10.31 -6.84 -8.74
C PHE A 34 -9.67 -7.64 -9.87
N TYR A 35 -8.74 -8.54 -9.53
CA TYR A 35 -7.97 -9.32 -10.51
C TYR A 35 -8.51 -10.74 -10.70
N ASP A 36 -9.49 -11.17 -9.90
CA ASP A 36 -10.07 -12.51 -9.98
C ASP A 36 -11.60 -12.45 -10.02
N ASN A 37 -12.17 -12.48 -11.21
CA ASN A 37 -13.63 -12.48 -11.42
C ASN A 37 -14.35 -13.65 -10.72
N ASN A 38 -13.63 -14.72 -10.36
CA ASN A 38 -14.18 -15.91 -9.73
C ASN A 38 -13.95 -15.95 -8.22
N TRP A 39 -13.45 -14.89 -7.60
CA TRP A 39 -13.10 -14.87 -6.18
C TRP A 39 -14.24 -15.32 -5.24
N LYS A 40 -15.51 -15.07 -5.64
CA LYS A 40 -16.70 -15.47 -4.87
C LYS A 40 -16.94 -16.97 -4.85
N THR A 41 -16.41 -17.71 -5.84
CA THR A 41 -16.78 -19.11 -6.08
C THR A 41 -15.61 -20.08 -6.06
N ASN A 42 -14.38 -19.62 -6.28
CA ASN A 42 -13.20 -20.51 -6.35
C ASN A 42 -12.65 -20.93 -4.97
N GLY A 43 -13.08 -20.25 -3.90
CA GLY A 43 -12.68 -20.58 -2.53
C GLY A 43 -11.24 -20.26 -2.15
N LEU A 44 -10.47 -19.56 -3.00
CA LEU A 44 -9.04 -19.32 -2.75
C LEU A 44 -8.80 -18.31 -1.62
N LEU A 45 -9.60 -17.25 -1.55
CA LEU A 45 -9.53 -16.29 -0.45
C LEU A 45 -9.87 -16.96 0.89
N LEU A 46 -10.89 -17.82 0.91
CA LEU A 46 -11.27 -18.56 2.10
C LEU A 46 -10.19 -19.60 2.49
N LYS A 47 -9.50 -20.19 1.52
CA LYS A 47 -8.37 -21.10 1.78
C LYS A 47 -7.23 -20.37 2.48
N ALA A 48 -6.88 -19.16 2.04
CA ALA A 48 -5.86 -18.32 2.67
C ALA A 48 -6.28 -17.90 4.09
N ALA A 49 -7.53 -17.47 4.28
CA ALA A 49 -8.07 -17.14 5.61
C ALA A 49 -8.00 -18.33 6.57
N ASN A 50 -8.36 -19.53 6.11
CA ASN A 50 -8.30 -20.74 6.93
C ASN A 50 -6.86 -21.15 7.30
N LEU A 51 -5.87 -20.86 6.46
CA LEU A 51 -4.46 -21.06 6.81
C LEU A 51 -4.06 -20.17 7.98
N ILE A 52 -4.45 -18.89 7.96
CA ILE A 52 -4.16 -17.93 9.03
C ILE A 52 -4.84 -18.36 10.33
N VAL A 53 -6.14 -18.71 10.26
CA VAL A 53 -6.91 -19.23 11.42
C VAL A 53 -6.25 -20.49 11.98
N SER A 54 -5.80 -21.39 11.13
CA SER A 54 -5.12 -22.63 11.55
C SER A 54 -3.79 -22.33 12.22
N TYR A 55 -3.03 -21.37 11.71
CA TYR A 55 -1.79 -20.92 12.33
C TYR A 55 -2.01 -20.29 13.70
N ALA A 56 -2.98 -19.40 13.82
CA ALA A 56 -3.33 -18.78 15.11
C ALA A 56 -3.74 -19.83 16.17
N LYS A 57 -4.54 -20.82 15.77
CA LYS A 57 -4.91 -21.97 16.64
C LYS A 57 -3.72 -22.83 17.01
N TYR A 58 -2.84 -23.12 16.04
CA TYR A 58 -1.63 -23.92 16.27
C TYR A 58 -0.68 -23.27 17.29
N LEU A 59 -0.51 -21.94 17.21
CA LEU A 59 0.30 -21.18 18.16
C LEU A 59 -0.27 -21.23 19.59
N ASN A 60 -1.54 -21.62 19.76
CA ASN A 60 -2.20 -21.68 21.04
C ASN A 60 -2.03 -20.38 21.85
N ILE A 61 -2.41 -19.25 21.21
CA ILE A 61 -2.38 -17.93 21.84
C ILE A 61 -3.39 -17.92 22.99
N LYS A 62 -2.92 -17.67 24.20
CA LYS A 62 -3.76 -17.71 25.42
C LYS A 62 -4.90 -16.69 25.32
N ASN A 63 -6.11 -17.14 25.63
CA ASN A 63 -7.34 -16.35 25.66
C ASN A 63 -7.72 -15.69 24.31
N ALA A 64 -7.14 -16.11 23.19
CA ALA A 64 -7.50 -15.57 21.89
C ALA A 64 -8.87 -16.09 21.45
N GLU A 65 -9.77 -15.19 21.10
CA GLU A 65 -10.98 -15.47 20.34
C GLU A 65 -10.70 -15.24 18.85
N ILE A 66 -10.82 -16.30 18.04
CA ILE A 66 -10.45 -16.27 16.61
C ILE A 66 -11.73 -16.42 15.80
N ASN A 67 -12.09 -15.37 15.08
CA ASN A 67 -13.29 -15.26 14.28
C ASN A 67 -12.95 -15.14 12.79
N LEU A 68 -13.56 -15.99 11.97
CA LEU A 68 -13.57 -15.84 10.51
C LEU A 68 -14.92 -15.28 10.10
N LEU A 69 -14.95 -14.03 9.71
CA LEU A 69 -16.14 -13.30 9.30
C LEU A 69 -16.27 -13.39 7.78
N GLN A 70 -17.46 -13.71 7.29
CA GLN A 70 -17.76 -13.72 5.86
C GLN A 70 -19.24 -13.42 5.62
N ASP A 71 -19.56 -12.18 5.42
CA ASP A 71 -20.91 -11.76 5.09
C ASP A 71 -21.19 -11.93 3.59
N LYS A 72 -22.47 -12.11 3.24
CA LYS A 72 -22.88 -12.31 1.86
C LYS A 72 -22.48 -11.11 0.99
N GLY A 73 -21.68 -11.36 -0.03
CA GLY A 73 -21.21 -10.34 -0.99
C GLY A 73 -19.88 -9.70 -0.61
N TYR A 74 -19.37 -9.96 0.60
CA TYR A 74 -18.09 -9.43 1.07
C TYR A 74 -17.01 -10.51 1.09
N THR A 75 -15.76 -10.07 1.08
CA THR A 75 -14.60 -10.95 1.22
C THR A 75 -14.49 -11.50 2.65
N PRO A 76 -13.81 -12.65 2.88
CA PRO A 76 -13.55 -13.11 4.24
C PRO A 76 -12.62 -12.15 4.98
N LEU A 77 -12.82 -12.02 6.29
CA LEU A 77 -11.96 -11.27 7.20
C LEU A 77 -11.67 -12.11 8.43
N VAL A 78 -10.41 -12.15 8.86
CA VAL A 78 -10.01 -12.80 10.11
C VAL A 78 -9.88 -11.75 11.20
N PHE A 79 -10.70 -11.88 12.25
CA PHE A 79 -10.66 -11.02 13.43
C PHE A 79 -10.24 -11.85 14.64
N ILE A 80 -9.19 -11.38 15.34
CA ILE A 80 -8.70 -12.04 16.55
C ILE A 80 -8.76 -11.05 17.70
N ASP A 81 -9.39 -11.41 18.80
CA ASP A 81 -9.49 -10.61 20.02
C ASP A 81 -8.79 -11.33 21.16
N ILE A 82 -7.85 -10.64 21.79
CA ILE A 82 -7.05 -11.15 22.91
C ILE A 82 -7.20 -10.17 24.06
N PRO A 83 -7.91 -10.55 25.15
CA PRO A 83 -8.12 -9.65 26.27
C PRO A 83 -6.82 -9.26 26.95
N ALA A 84 -6.83 -8.07 27.56
CA ALA A 84 -5.71 -7.60 28.36
C ALA A 84 -5.31 -8.59 29.44
N SER A 85 -4.02 -8.84 29.58
CA SER A 85 -3.47 -9.62 30.69
C SER A 85 -2.97 -8.72 31.83
N ARG A 86 -2.85 -7.41 31.60
CA ARG A 86 -2.60 -6.37 32.62
C ARG A 86 -3.91 -6.10 33.36
N GLN A 87 -3.85 -6.12 34.69
CA GLN A 87 -5.01 -5.78 35.51
C GLN A 87 -5.42 -4.31 35.28
N ASN A 88 -6.72 -4.06 35.08
CA ASN A 88 -7.31 -2.75 34.85
C ASN A 88 -6.78 -2.00 33.62
N ASP A 89 -6.20 -2.70 32.65
CA ASP A 89 -5.78 -2.09 31.38
C ASP A 89 -6.97 -2.13 30.39
N ASN A 90 -7.50 -0.96 30.05
CA ASN A 90 -8.60 -0.80 29.09
C ASN A 90 -8.13 -0.36 27.68
N ARG A 91 -6.82 -0.32 27.48
CA ARG A 91 -6.24 0.07 26.18
C ARG A 91 -6.32 -1.09 25.19
N THR A 92 -6.62 -0.75 23.96
CA THR A 92 -6.61 -1.67 22.82
C THR A 92 -5.49 -1.29 21.85
N VAL A 93 -4.68 -2.27 21.43
CA VAL A 93 -3.74 -2.16 20.31
C VAL A 93 -4.33 -2.94 19.15
N LEU A 94 -4.50 -2.28 18.01
CA LEU A 94 -4.99 -2.89 16.77
C LEU A 94 -3.81 -3.18 15.83
N LEU A 95 -3.71 -4.43 15.41
CA LEU A 95 -2.71 -4.91 14.45
C LEU A 95 -3.40 -5.26 13.14
N TYR A 96 -2.77 -4.95 12.03
CA TYR A 96 -3.35 -5.09 10.69
C TYR A 96 -2.36 -5.73 9.73
N GLY A 97 -2.88 -6.50 8.80
CA GLY A 97 -2.22 -7.02 7.62
C GLY A 97 -3.25 -7.49 6.62
N HIS A 98 -2.85 -7.64 5.35
CA HIS A 98 -3.73 -8.19 4.33
C HIS A 98 -3.21 -9.53 3.79
N PHE A 99 -4.11 -10.28 3.15
CA PHE A 99 -3.77 -11.59 2.61
C PHE A 99 -4.31 -11.85 1.20
N ASP A 100 -4.67 -10.81 0.47
CA ASP A 100 -4.80 -10.87 -0.98
C ASP A 100 -3.47 -10.56 -1.67
N LYS A 101 -3.42 -10.70 -2.96
CA LYS A 101 -2.20 -10.58 -3.75
C LYS A 101 -2.44 -9.88 -5.06
N GLN A 102 -1.43 -9.16 -5.50
CA GLN A 102 -1.31 -8.65 -6.86
C GLN A 102 -1.15 -9.78 -7.88
N PRO A 103 -1.48 -9.53 -9.16
CA PRO A 103 -1.20 -10.45 -10.26
C PRO A 103 0.28 -10.83 -10.34
N TYR A 104 0.54 -12.01 -10.86
CA TYR A 104 1.90 -12.55 -10.89
C TYR A 104 2.87 -11.80 -11.81
N GLY A 105 2.35 -11.10 -12.82
CA GLY A 105 3.18 -10.44 -13.83
C GLY A 105 3.97 -11.44 -14.69
N THR A 106 4.85 -10.90 -15.52
CA THR A 106 5.77 -11.65 -16.38
C THR A 106 7.21 -11.20 -16.11
N GLY A 107 8.20 -12.03 -16.43
CA GLY A 107 9.61 -11.69 -16.25
C GLY A 107 10.24 -12.24 -14.96
N TRP A 108 9.61 -13.21 -14.32
CA TRP A 108 10.26 -13.99 -13.25
C TRP A 108 11.48 -14.71 -13.79
N ASP A 109 12.56 -14.74 -13.03
CA ASP A 109 13.77 -15.48 -13.35
C ASP A 109 13.45 -16.97 -13.46
N LYS A 110 14.25 -17.72 -14.23
CA LYS A 110 13.99 -19.12 -14.55
C LYS A 110 13.89 -20.03 -13.34
N ASP A 111 14.55 -19.67 -12.25
CA ASP A 111 14.61 -20.41 -10.99
C ASP A 111 13.71 -19.82 -9.91
N LYS A 112 12.92 -18.80 -10.25
CA LYS A 112 11.95 -18.15 -9.37
C LYS A 112 10.53 -18.36 -9.87
N SER A 113 9.59 -18.35 -8.95
CA SER A 113 8.16 -18.55 -9.25
C SER A 113 7.29 -17.74 -8.32
N PRO A 114 6.17 -17.16 -8.80
CA PRO A 114 5.23 -16.46 -7.92
C PRO A 114 4.51 -17.37 -6.91
N ILE A 115 4.40 -18.67 -7.20
CA ILE A 115 3.62 -19.64 -6.39
C ILE A 115 4.43 -20.81 -5.85
N ASP A 116 5.66 -20.99 -6.32
CA ASP A 116 6.59 -21.98 -5.77
C ASP A 116 7.71 -21.23 -5.06
N PRO A 117 7.60 -21.05 -3.72
CA PRO A 117 8.55 -20.22 -2.99
C PRO A 117 9.96 -20.82 -3.00
N VAL A 118 10.95 -19.98 -3.27
CA VAL A 118 12.35 -20.32 -3.31
C VAL A 118 13.11 -19.48 -2.28
N ILE A 119 14.06 -20.09 -1.57
CA ILE A 119 14.97 -19.37 -0.67
C ILE A 119 16.34 -19.26 -1.32
N GLU A 120 16.82 -18.04 -1.44
CA GLU A 120 18.16 -17.76 -1.94
C GLU A 120 18.73 -16.52 -1.24
N ASN A 121 19.98 -16.60 -0.76
CA ASN A 121 20.72 -15.51 -0.12
C ASN A 121 19.92 -14.77 0.98
N ASP A 122 19.31 -15.53 1.90
CA ASP A 122 18.46 -15.03 2.98
C ASP A 122 17.18 -14.28 2.51
N HIS A 123 16.78 -14.44 1.26
CA HIS A 123 15.52 -13.95 0.72
C HIS A 123 14.57 -15.10 0.37
N LEU A 124 13.30 -14.92 0.70
CA LEU A 124 12.20 -15.82 0.31
C LEU A 124 11.47 -15.21 -0.88
N TYR A 125 11.61 -15.82 -2.04
CA TYR A 125 10.97 -15.39 -3.28
C TYR A 125 9.57 -15.99 -3.44
N GLY A 126 8.61 -15.17 -3.86
CA GLY A 126 7.24 -15.57 -4.17
C GLY A 126 6.26 -14.42 -4.00
N ARG A 127 5.16 -14.41 -4.77
CA ARG A 127 4.13 -13.39 -4.67
C ARG A 127 3.39 -13.44 -3.33
N GLY A 128 3.30 -12.31 -2.62
CA GLY A 128 2.73 -12.22 -1.29
C GLY A 128 3.72 -12.59 -0.18
N ALA A 129 5.03 -12.69 -0.48
CA ALA A 129 6.05 -12.94 0.54
C ALA A 129 6.28 -11.69 1.39
N ALA A 130 6.52 -10.55 0.74
CA ALA A 130 6.79 -9.26 1.37
C ALA A 130 5.52 -8.41 1.48
N ASP A 131 4.62 -8.55 0.55
CA ASP A 131 3.38 -7.77 0.43
C ASP A 131 2.16 -8.72 0.47
N ASP A 132 1.48 -8.90 1.61
CA ASP A 132 1.81 -8.56 3.01
C ASP A 132 1.81 -9.86 3.87
N GLY A 133 2.05 -11.03 3.21
CA GLY A 133 1.97 -12.34 3.88
C GLY A 133 2.84 -12.45 5.14
N TYR A 134 4.02 -11.82 5.16
CA TYR A 134 4.90 -11.86 6.32
C TYR A 134 4.27 -11.24 7.58
N ALA A 135 3.46 -10.18 7.41
CA ALA A 135 2.84 -9.46 8.52
C ALA A 135 1.95 -10.36 9.35
N LEU A 136 1.13 -11.19 8.69
CA LEU A 136 0.16 -12.09 9.33
C LEU A 136 0.83 -13.03 10.32
N PHE A 137 1.88 -13.71 9.87
CA PHE A 137 2.61 -14.69 10.67
C PHE A 137 3.52 -14.01 11.69
N SER A 138 4.08 -12.83 11.37
CA SER A 138 4.92 -12.03 12.28
C SER A 138 4.12 -11.50 13.47
N ILE A 139 2.93 -10.93 13.22
CA ILE A 139 2.02 -10.42 14.25
C ILE A 139 1.67 -11.52 15.26
N LEU A 140 1.16 -12.65 14.76
CA LEU A 140 0.74 -13.75 15.62
C LEU A 140 1.93 -14.36 16.41
N THR A 141 3.08 -14.46 15.77
CA THR A 141 4.31 -14.94 16.43
C THR A 141 4.79 -13.96 17.49
N ALA A 142 4.73 -12.65 17.26
CA ALA A 142 5.12 -11.65 18.23
C ALA A 142 4.22 -11.67 19.49
N ILE A 143 2.92 -11.80 19.31
CA ILE A 143 1.97 -11.96 20.42
C ILE A 143 2.29 -13.22 21.23
N LYS A 144 2.45 -14.35 20.55
CA LYS A 144 2.81 -15.62 21.21
C LYS A 144 4.16 -15.50 21.94
N THR A 145 5.15 -14.85 21.35
CA THR A 145 6.45 -14.59 21.97
C THR A 145 6.28 -13.83 23.30
N CYS A 146 5.49 -12.74 23.29
CA CYS A 146 5.20 -12.01 24.53
C CYS A 146 4.60 -12.92 25.61
N GLN A 147 3.64 -13.76 25.27
CA GLN A 147 3.02 -14.70 26.20
C GLN A 147 3.99 -15.77 26.74
N ASP A 148 4.87 -16.30 25.89
CA ASP A 148 5.87 -17.30 26.28
C ASP A 148 6.95 -16.71 27.19
N PHE A 149 7.21 -15.41 27.06
CA PHE A 149 8.08 -14.66 27.98
C PHE A 149 7.31 -14.09 29.20
N ASN A 150 6.06 -14.50 29.42
CA ASN A 150 5.19 -14.05 30.49
C ASN A 150 5.05 -12.52 30.59
N ARG A 151 5.03 -11.84 29.43
CA ARG A 151 4.81 -10.40 29.38
C ARG A 151 3.31 -10.10 29.52
N LEU A 152 3.02 -9.07 30.30
CA LEU A 152 1.65 -8.59 30.43
C LEU A 152 1.35 -7.65 29.24
N LEU A 153 0.24 -7.90 28.56
CA LEU A 153 -0.18 -7.19 27.36
C LEU A 153 -1.44 -6.35 27.61
N PRO A 154 -1.61 -5.22 26.93
CA PRO A 154 -2.91 -4.58 26.75
C PRO A 154 -3.83 -5.53 25.98
N ARG A 155 -5.09 -5.15 25.78
CA ARG A 155 -5.95 -5.86 24.82
C ARG A 155 -5.37 -5.73 23.43
N ILE A 156 -5.30 -6.83 22.69
CA ILE A 156 -4.82 -6.85 21.32
C ILE A 156 -5.94 -7.34 20.41
N CYS A 157 -6.24 -6.55 19.38
CA CYS A 157 -7.11 -6.98 18.29
C CYS A 157 -6.29 -7.08 17.02
N CYS A 158 -6.49 -8.15 16.24
CA CYS A 158 -5.89 -8.30 14.92
C CYS A 158 -7.00 -8.30 13.86
N ILE A 159 -6.82 -7.52 12.81
CA ILE A 159 -7.66 -7.51 11.62
C ILE A 159 -6.78 -7.93 10.44
N PHE A 160 -7.14 -9.05 9.82
CA PHE A 160 -6.52 -9.51 8.59
C PHE A 160 -7.57 -9.56 7.50
N GLU A 161 -7.37 -8.78 6.45
CA GLU A 161 -8.31 -8.62 5.35
C GLU A 161 -7.80 -9.19 4.01
N VAL A 162 -8.67 -9.19 2.99
CA VAL A 162 -8.34 -9.79 1.69
C VAL A 162 -8.94 -9.01 0.50
N ALA A 163 -8.82 -7.69 0.56
CA ALA A 163 -9.21 -6.81 -0.54
C ALA A 163 -8.40 -5.50 -0.57
N GLU A 164 -7.27 -5.42 0.14
CA GLU A 164 -6.42 -4.24 0.20
C GLU A 164 -6.00 -3.79 -1.19
N GLU A 165 -5.52 -4.71 -2.00
CA GLU A 165 -5.02 -4.51 -3.37
C GLU A 165 -6.10 -4.16 -4.41
N SER A 166 -7.36 -4.04 -3.97
CA SER A 166 -8.50 -3.76 -4.84
C SER A 166 -9.35 -2.61 -4.34
N THR A 167 -9.74 -2.61 -3.07
CA THR A 167 -10.68 -1.66 -2.48
C THR A 167 -10.74 -1.80 -0.97
N ASP A 168 -10.84 -0.69 -0.27
CA ASP A 168 -11.03 -0.68 1.18
C ASP A 168 -12.51 -0.77 1.63
N THR A 169 -13.45 -0.84 0.69
CA THR A 169 -14.89 -0.85 1.00
C THR A 169 -15.31 -2.06 1.81
N HIS A 170 -14.70 -3.23 1.57
CA HIS A 170 -14.98 -4.45 2.32
C HIS A 170 -14.44 -4.35 3.75
N LEU A 171 -13.24 -3.82 3.91
CA LEU A 171 -12.64 -3.59 5.22
C LEU A 171 -13.45 -2.56 6.03
N ARG A 172 -13.83 -1.42 5.43
CA ARG A 172 -14.66 -0.39 6.10
C ARG A 172 -15.97 -0.97 6.60
N TYR A 173 -16.63 -1.81 5.81
CA TYR A 173 -17.86 -2.48 6.21
C TYR A 173 -17.69 -3.33 7.47
N TYR A 174 -16.64 -4.16 7.53
CA TYR A 174 -16.36 -4.96 8.72
C TYR A 174 -15.88 -4.11 9.89
N PHE A 175 -15.06 -3.12 9.62
CA PHE A 175 -14.53 -2.24 10.65
C PHE A 175 -15.64 -1.49 11.38
N ASP A 176 -16.64 -0.98 10.66
CA ASP A 176 -17.81 -0.34 11.27
C ASP A 176 -18.59 -1.30 12.19
N LYS A 177 -18.70 -2.57 11.82
CA LYS A 177 -19.29 -3.59 12.67
C LYS A 177 -18.44 -3.93 13.90
N LEU A 178 -17.13 -3.81 13.78
CA LEU A 178 -16.19 -4.10 14.86
C LEU A 178 -15.98 -2.91 15.81
N LEU A 179 -16.34 -1.67 15.44
CA LEU A 179 -16.21 -0.49 16.31
C LEU A 179 -16.77 -0.70 17.73
N PRO A 180 -17.99 -1.24 17.94
CA PRO A 180 -18.50 -1.49 19.28
C PRO A 180 -17.67 -2.52 20.07
N ILE A 181 -17.00 -3.44 19.38
CA ILE A 181 -16.15 -4.47 19.98
C ILE A 181 -14.78 -3.89 20.32
N LEU A 182 -14.20 -3.09 19.42
CA LEU A 182 -12.90 -2.43 19.61
C LEU A 182 -12.95 -1.46 20.79
N GLY A 183 -14.09 -0.77 20.99
CA GLY A 183 -14.28 0.23 22.03
C GLY A 183 -13.59 1.57 21.71
N ASP A 184 -13.68 2.51 22.64
CA ASP A 184 -13.23 3.90 22.40
C ASP A 184 -11.75 4.13 22.71
N ASN A 185 -11.07 3.17 23.35
CA ASN A 185 -9.68 3.37 23.82
C ASN A 185 -8.67 2.56 22.99
N VAL A 186 -8.73 2.69 21.66
CA VAL A 186 -7.68 2.20 20.77
C VAL A 186 -6.52 3.19 20.83
N VAL A 187 -5.38 2.74 21.36
CA VAL A 187 -4.21 3.62 21.62
C VAL A 187 -3.15 3.51 20.52
N ALA A 188 -3.15 2.42 19.76
CA ALA A 188 -2.24 2.24 18.63
C ALA A 188 -2.88 1.40 17.53
N PHE A 189 -2.57 1.75 16.29
CA PHE A 189 -2.88 0.98 15.08
C PHE A 189 -1.57 0.69 14.36
N ILE A 190 -1.30 -0.57 14.06
CA ILE A 190 -0.02 -1.04 13.54
C ILE A 190 -0.24 -1.81 12.22
N PRO A 191 -0.30 -1.12 11.08
CA PRO A 191 -0.18 -1.75 9.77
C PRO A 191 1.31 -2.04 9.48
N LEU A 192 1.58 -3.26 8.99
CA LEU A 192 2.93 -3.68 8.62
C LEU A 192 3.18 -3.62 7.10
N ASP A 193 2.27 -3.03 6.41
CA ASP A 193 2.23 -2.90 4.96
C ASP A 193 2.89 -1.59 4.51
N SER A 194 4.22 -1.48 4.68
CA SER A 194 4.96 -0.30 4.26
C SER A 194 6.40 -0.60 3.88
N GLY A 195 6.98 0.30 3.09
CA GLY A 195 8.35 0.19 2.61
C GLY A 195 9.42 0.64 3.58
N CYS A 196 10.63 0.15 3.36
CA CYS A 196 11.84 0.61 4.03
C CYS A 196 12.92 0.94 3.00
N ALA A 197 13.75 1.95 3.28
CA ALA A 197 14.82 2.32 2.36
C ALA A 197 16.09 1.46 2.54
N ASP A 198 16.30 0.90 3.74
CA ASP A 198 17.32 -0.08 4.05
C ASP A 198 16.85 -1.07 5.13
N TYR A 199 17.56 -2.18 5.33
CA TYR A 199 17.30 -3.16 6.39
C TYR A 199 18.19 -2.97 7.63
N ASN A 200 18.73 -1.74 7.83
CA ASN A 200 19.65 -1.44 8.93
C ASN A 200 18.99 -0.70 10.10
N ARG A 201 17.70 -0.34 9.97
CA ARG A 201 16.93 0.39 10.97
C ARG A 201 15.43 0.15 10.82
N LEU A 202 14.65 0.59 11.79
CA LEU A 202 13.22 0.67 11.68
C LEU A 202 12.84 1.93 10.90
N TRP A 203 12.11 1.76 9.81
CA TRP A 203 11.51 2.83 9.04
C TRP A 203 10.05 3.00 9.42
N MET A 204 9.65 4.24 9.63
CA MET A 204 8.30 4.60 10.04
C MET A 204 7.68 5.50 8.97
N THR A 205 6.63 5.03 8.32
CA THR A 205 5.90 5.84 7.36
C THR A 205 4.92 6.75 8.09
N ASN A 206 5.03 8.06 7.88
CA ASN A 206 4.17 9.04 8.55
C ASN A 206 3.29 9.84 7.61
N SER A 207 3.42 9.63 6.31
CA SER A 207 2.52 10.19 5.29
C SER A 207 2.40 9.26 4.09
N LEU A 208 1.19 9.18 3.54
CA LEU A 208 0.87 8.43 2.32
C LEU A 208 0.07 9.32 1.40
N ARG A 209 0.33 9.25 0.10
CA ARG A 209 -0.48 9.97 -0.88
C ARG A 209 -1.87 9.35 -1.01
N GLY A 210 -2.83 10.17 -1.40
CA GLY A 210 -4.12 9.73 -1.87
C GLY A 210 -4.08 9.33 -3.35
N VAL A 211 -5.19 8.78 -3.82
CA VAL A 211 -5.41 8.42 -5.22
C VAL A 211 -6.77 8.95 -5.67
N LEU A 212 -6.83 9.45 -6.89
CA LEU A 212 -8.07 9.79 -7.58
C LEU A 212 -8.02 9.24 -8.98
N ASP A 213 -8.84 8.26 -9.24
CA ASP A 213 -8.94 7.60 -10.53
C ASP A 213 -10.17 8.08 -11.30
N PHE A 214 -9.98 8.37 -12.58
CA PHE A 214 -11.06 8.83 -13.44
C PHE A 214 -10.83 8.48 -14.90
N ASP A 215 -11.96 8.35 -15.61
CA ASP A 215 -11.98 8.14 -17.05
C ASP A 215 -12.29 9.45 -17.78
N VAL A 216 -11.53 9.74 -18.81
CA VAL A 216 -11.84 10.78 -19.81
C VAL A 216 -12.46 10.08 -21.00
N VAL A 217 -13.71 10.37 -21.28
CA VAL A 217 -14.45 9.83 -22.45
C VAL A 217 -14.63 10.93 -23.46
N ILE A 218 -14.21 10.68 -24.69
CA ILE A 218 -14.29 11.62 -25.81
C ILE A 218 -15.03 10.94 -26.95
N GLU A 219 -16.08 11.57 -27.44
CA GLU A 219 -16.90 11.10 -28.55
C GLU A 219 -16.94 12.15 -29.64
N THR A 220 -16.49 11.79 -30.83
CA THR A 220 -16.37 12.71 -31.99
C THR A 220 -17.30 12.33 -33.15
N LEU A 221 -17.59 11.05 -33.31
CA LEU A 221 -18.34 10.53 -34.44
C LEU A 221 -19.47 9.58 -33.96
N GLN A 222 -20.55 9.53 -34.72
CA GLN A 222 -21.64 8.56 -34.49
C GLN A 222 -21.24 7.12 -34.87
N ARG A 223 -20.22 6.96 -35.71
CA ARG A 223 -19.68 5.68 -36.17
C ARG A 223 -18.25 5.89 -36.66
N GLU A 224 -17.47 4.82 -36.75
CA GLU A 224 -16.18 4.85 -37.40
C GLU A 224 -16.27 5.37 -38.83
N SER A 225 -15.23 6.07 -39.27
CA SER A 225 -15.16 6.69 -40.58
C SER A 225 -13.84 6.40 -41.25
N HIS A 226 -13.83 6.37 -42.58
CA HIS A 226 -12.63 6.11 -43.37
C HIS A 226 -11.59 7.22 -43.14
N TYR A 227 -10.36 6.84 -42.78
CA TYR A 227 -9.29 7.77 -42.40
C TYR A 227 -9.01 8.82 -43.51
N GLY A 228 -8.76 8.37 -44.71
CA GLY A 228 -8.29 9.25 -45.79
C GLY A 228 -9.33 10.27 -46.27
N PRO A 229 -10.38 9.84 -47.03
CA PRO A 229 -11.29 10.76 -47.68
C PRO A 229 -12.34 11.43 -46.78
N GLU A 230 -12.63 10.88 -45.59
CA GLU A 230 -13.74 11.33 -44.76
C GLU A 230 -13.31 12.03 -43.47
N ALA A 231 -12.16 11.69 -42.88
CA ALA A 231 -11.81 12.13 -41.56
C ALA A 231 -10.52 12.95 -41.46
N SER A 232 -9.47 12.56 -42.21
CA SER A 232 -8.16 13.18 -42.06
C SER A 232 -8.16 14.67 -42.47
N GLY A 233 -7.77 15.54 -41.54
CA GLY A 233 -7.77 16.98 -41.73
C GLY A 233 -9.17 17.63 -41.67
N ILE A 234 -10.24 16.86 -41.46
CA ILE A 234 -11.62 17.33 -41.38
C ILE A 234 -12.12 17.24 -39.93
N ILE A 235 -11.80 16.15 -39.27
CA ILE A 235 -12.25 15.85 -37.90
C ILE A 235 -11.07 15.87 -36.94
N ALA A 236 -11.25 16.44 -35.75
CA ALA A 236 -10.24 16.36 -34.72
C ALA A 236 -10.05 14.91 -34.26
N GLU A 237 -8.83 14.42 -34.36
CA GLU A 237 -8.45 13.06 -33.99
C GLU A 237 -8.59 12.85 -32.49
N ASN A 238 -9.07 11.65 -32.08
CA ASN A 238 -9.40 11.37 -30.68
C ASN A 238 -8.20 11.44 -29.72
N LEU A 239 -7.03 10.92 -30.11
CA LEU A 239 -5.80 11.05 -29.30
C LEU A 239 -5.33 12.49 -29.18
N PHE A 240 -5.50 13.30 -30.25
CA PHE A 240 -5.21 14.72 -30.18
C PHE A 240 -6.09 15.43 -29.14
N LEU A 241 -7.38 15.09 -29.06
CA LEU A 241 -8.28 15.64 -28.06
C LEU A 241 -7.96 15.13 -26.65
N ALA A 242 -7.63 13.83 -26.50
CA ALA A 242 -7.20 13.25 -25.23
C ALA A 242 -5.91 13.93 -24.72
N ARG A 243 -4.95 14.15 -25.62
CA ARG A 243 -3.75 14.91 -25.28
C ARG A 243 -4.09 16.33 -24.83
N LYS A 244 -5.04 16.99 -25.46
CA LYS A 244 -5.46 18.33 -25.06
C LYS A 244 -6.06 18.35 -23.65
N VAL A 245 -6.81 17.32 -23.24
CA VAL A 245 -7.25 17.14 -21.83
C VAL A 245 -6.04 16.96 -20.93
N TYR A 246 -5.14 16.05 -21.28
CA TYR A 246 -3.94 15.77 -20.51
C TYR A 246 -3.06 17.01 -20.35
N ASP A 247 -2.81 17.75 -21.42
CA ASP A 247 -2.06 19.03 -21.40
C ASP A 247 -2.80 20.12 -20.56
N GLY A 248 -4.12 20.00 -20.35
CA GLY A 248 -4.88 20.82 -19.41
C GLY A 248 -4.58 20.51 -17.94
N ILE A 249 -4.20 19.27 -17.65
CA ILE A 249 -3.89 18.77 -16.32
C ILE A 249 -2.40 18.86 -16.01
N ILE A 250 -1.54 18.44 -16.94
CA ILE A 250 -0.08 18.32 -16.82
C ILE A 250 0.61 19.37 -17.67
N ASP A 251 1.67 19.93 -17.14
CA ASP A 251 2.64 20.69 -17.94
C ASP A 251 3.60 19.71 -18.64
N SER A 252 3.43 19.53 -19.94
CA SER A 252 4.24 18.60 -20.73
C SER A 252 5.72 19.00 -20.85
N SER A 253 6.11 20.20 -20.41
CA SER A 253 7.51 20.63 -20.41
C SER A 253 8.30 20.13 -19.19
N ASN A 254 7.64 19.87 -18.07
CA ASN A 254 8.29 19.51 -16.80
C ASN A 254 7.60 18.37 -16.03
N GLY A 255 6.40 17.91 -16.48
CA GLY A 255 5.62 16.84 -15.83
C GLY A 255 4.83 17.27 -14.61
N GLU A 256 4.76 18.55 -14.28
CA GLU A 256 4.05 19.03 -13.08
C GLU A 256 2.54 19.16 -13.33
N VAL A 257 1.72 18.84 -12.30
CA VAL A 257 0.27 19.03 -12.34
C VAL A 257 -0.04 20.52 -12.22
N LYS A 258 -0.81 21.05 -13.20
CA LYS A 258 -1.18 22.47 -13.30
C LYS A 258 -2.34 22.86 -12.38
N ILE A 259 -3.11 21.90 -11.87
CA ILE A 259 -4.26 22.10 -11.02
C ILE A 259 -3.80 22.49 -9.63
N LYS A 260 -4.03 23.74 -9.23
CA LYS A 260 -3.55 24.28 -7.94
C LYS A 260 -4.14 23.57 -6.74
N GLU A 261 -5.42 23.19 -6.83
CA GLU A 261 -6.19 22.51 -5.80
C GLU A 261 -5.60 21.14 -5.43
N CYS A 262 -4.75 20.57 -6.29
CA CYS A 262 -4.02 19.34 -6.02
C CYS A 262 -2.78 19.54 -5.14
N ASN A 263 -2.38 20.77 -4.85
CA ASN A 263 -1.18 21.07 -4.06
C ASN A 263 -1.55 21.45 -2.63
N VAL A 264 -0.67 21.15 -1.69
CA VAL A 264 -0.76 21.65 -0.32
C VAL A 264 -0.19 23.07 -0.25
N ASP A 265 -0.77 23.92 0.58
CA ASP A 265 -0.27 25.30 0.79
C ASP A 265 1.14 25.30 1.40
N LYS A 266 1.39 24.40 2.33
CA LYS A 266 2.69 24.24 3.00
C LYS A 266 2.89 22.80 3.44
N ILE A 267 4.04 22.23 3.15
CA ILE A 267 4.49 20.95 3.71
C ILE A 267 4.76 21.15 5.21
N PRO A 268 4.29 20.25 6.09
CA PRO A 268 4.56 20.37 7.54
C PRO A 268 6.06 20.42 7.85
N GLU A 269 6.48 21.29 8.79
CA GLU A 269 7.91 21.48 9.13
C GLU A 269 8.60 20.19 9.57
N ILE A 270 7.89 19.34 10.32
CA ILE A 270 8.41 18.03 10.74
C ILE A 270 8.82 17.15 9.56
N VAL A 271 8.12 17.24 8.41
CA VAL A 271 8.44 16.48 7.20
C VAL A 271 9.75 16.94 6.59
N GLU A 272 10.03 18.26 6.63
CA GLU A 272 11.30 18.81 6.14
C GLU A 272 12.49 18.30 6.96
N GLU A 273 12.35 18.22 8.30
CA GLU A 273 13.36 17.65 9.18
C GLU A 273 13.58 16.15 8.91
N GLN A 274 12.49 15.40 8.69
CA GLN A 274 12.54 13.97 8.39
C GLN A 274 13.21 13.70 7.05
N LEU A 275 12.84 14.43 6.01
CA LEU A 275 13.48 14.34 4.68
C LEU A 275 14.99 14.59 4.76
N THR A 276 15.42 15.58 5.57
CA THR A 276 16.85 15.85 5.73
C THR A 276 17.59 14.65 6.30
N LYS A 277 17.07 14.03 7.36
CA LYS A 277 17.66 12.84 7.98
C LYS A 277 17.62 11.62 7.03
N GLU A 278 16.53 11.46 6.29
CA GLU A 278 16.41 10.38 5.32
C GLU A 278 17.46 10.52 4.22
N ILE A 279 17.63 11.72 3.65
CA ILE A 279 18.61 11.98 2.60
C ILE A 279 20.05 11.76 3.08
N GLU A 280 20.37 12.09 4.33
CA GLU A 280 21.68 11.77 4.94
C GLU A 280 21.99 10.26 4.93
N ILE A 281 20.95 9.40 4.90
CA ILE A 281 21.07 7.95 4.91
C ILE A 281 21.09 7.38 3.50
N ILE A 282 20.10 7.74 2.67
CA ILE A 282 19.92 7.14 1.34
C ILE A 282 20.82 7.80 0.28
N GLY A 283 21.13 9.09 0.46
CA GLY A 283 22.03 9.84 -0.43
C GLY A 283 21.67 9.75 -1.90
N GLU A 284 22.69 9.84 -2.75
CA GLU A 284 22.54 9.70 -4.20
C GLU A 284 22.24 8.27 -4.66
N ASP A 285 22.37 7.28 -3.79
CA ASP A 285 22.06 5.90 -4.15
C ASP A 285 20.56 5.73 -4.44
N TYR A 286 19.71 6.62 -3.93
CA TYR A 286 18.30 6.68 -4.32
C TYR A 286 18.11 6.80 -5.84
N ILE A 287 18.87 7.69 -6.49
CA ILE A 287 18.80 7.88 -7.96
C ILE A 287 19.46 6.70 -8.68
N LYS A 288 20.59 6.21 -8.19
CA LYS A 288 21.35 5.12 -8.83
C LYS A 288 20.56 3.81 -8.87
N ASN A 289 19.70 3.59 -7.87
CA ASN A 289 18.89 2.37 -7.77
C ASN A 289 17.59 2.43 -8.57
N LEU A 290 17.27 3.57 -9.23
CA LEU A 290 16.12 3.65 -10.12
C LEU A 290 16.35 2.78 -11.37
N PRO A 291 15.37 2.01 -11.85
CA PRO A 291 15.51 1.12 -12.99
C PRO A 291 15.44 1.89 -14.32
N LEU A 292 16.33 2.86 -14.49
CA LEU A 292 16.40 3.70 -15.69
C LEU A 292 17.26 3.05 -16.76
N TYR A 293 16.90 3.23 -18.03
CA TYR A 293 17.79 2.91 -19.14
C TYR A 293 18.97 3.87 -19.18
N ASP A 294 20.10 3.41 -19.73
CA ASP A 294 21.29 4.23 -19.92
C ASP A 294 20.96 5.54 -20.65
N GLY A 295 21.39 6.65 -20.07
CA GLY A 295 21.16 7.99 -20.60
C GLY A 295 19.80 8.61 -20.25
N VAL A 296 18.91 7.90 -19.58
CA VAL A 296 17.67 8.46 -19.01
C VAL A 296 17.98 9.11 -17.67
N SER A 297 17.43 10.29 -17.45
CA SER A 297 17.56 11.03 -16.19
C SER A 297 16.21 11.12 -15.48
N PRO A 298 16.19 11.15 -14.14
CA PRO A 298 14.96 11.46 -13.40
C PRO A 298 14.51 12.92 -13.68
N LEU A 299 13.27 13.24 -13.33
CA LEU A 299 12.66 14.58 -13.54
C LEU A 299 13.43 15.72 -12.86
N LYS A 300 14.14 15.42 -11.79
CA LYS A 300 14.99 16.36 -11.05
C LYS A 300 16.32 15.68 -10.73
N SER A 301 17.37 16.46 -10.55
CA SER A 301 18.69 15.96 -10.16
C SER A 301 18.90 15.94 -8.63
N ASP A 302 18.13 16.71 -7.89
CA ASP A 302 18.19 16.79 -6.44
C ASP A 302 17.29 15.74 -5.79
N VAL A 303 17.84 14.91 -4.90
CA VAL A 303 17.12 13.82 -4.23
C VAL A 303 15.97 14.34 -3.38
N LYS A 304 16.14 15.48 -2.70
CA LYS A 304 15.08 16.08 -1.88
C LYS A 304 13.89 16.48 -2.77
N GLU A 305 14.15 17.12 -3.92
CA GLU A 305 13.09 17.48 -4.85
C GLU A 305 12.36 16.24 -5.40
N LEU A 306 13.07 15.15 -5.68
CA LEU A 306 12.46 13.89 -6.12
C LEU A 306 11.56 13.28 -5.04
N LEU A 307 12.02 13.24 -3.79
CA LEU A 307 11.24 12.73 -2.68
C LEU A 307 10.00 13.60 -2.41
N ILE A 308 10.13 14.92 -2.48
CA ILE A 308 8.98 15.83 -2.37
C ILE A 308 8.00 15.60 -3.54
N ASN A 309 8.48 15.46 -4.77
CA ASN A 309 7.63 15.18 -5.93
C ASN A 309 6.88 13.85 -5.77
N ASN A 310 7.55 12.82 -5.24
CA ASN A 310 6.97 11.50 -5.06
C ASN A 310 5.94 11.44 -3.92
N ARG A 311 6.03 12.30 -2.90
CA ARG A 311 5.29 12.16 -1.64
C ARG A 311 4.35 13.33 -1.33
N TRP A 312 4.72 14.54 -1.72
CA TRP A 312 4.05 15.78 -1.31
C TRP A 312 3.61 16.66 -2.48
N LYS A 313 3.81 16.19 -3.71
CA LYS A 313 3.25 16.82 -4.91
C LYS A 313 2.30 15.89 -5.65
N PRO A 314 1.32 16.45 -6.36
CA PRO A 314 0.42 15.64 -7.20
C PRO A 314 1.20 15.12 -8.42
N THR A 315 0.78 13.94 -8.88
CA THR A 315 1.18 13.39 -10.17
C THR A 315 -0.04 12.86 -10.91
N CYS A 316 0.00 12.74 -12.22
CA CYS A 316 -1.07 12.16 -13.02
C CYS A 316 -0.47 11.24 -14.09
N ASN A 317 -0.95 10.00 -14.12
CA ASN A 317 -0.49 8.99 -15.06
C ASN A 317 -1.68 8.44 -15.87
N ILE A 318 -1.41 8.03 -17.11
CA ILE A 318 -2.36 7.28 -17.94
C ILE A 318 -2.19 5.80 -17.61
N LEU A 319 -3.25 5.15 -17.15
CA LEU A 319 -3.26 3.72 -16.81
C LEU A 319 -3.75 2.83 -17.95
N GLY A 320 -4.55 3.37 -18.86
CA GLY A 320 -5.08 2.60 -19.97
C GLY A 320 -5.82 3.45 -21.00
N ILE A 321 -5.96 2.90 -22.20
CA ILE A 321 -6.66 3.56 -23.29
C ILE A 321 -7.52 2.50 -24.01
N ASP A 322 -8.84 2.73 -24.06
CA ASP A 322 -9.77 1.95 -24.85
C ASP A 322 -10.07 2.61 -26.19
N ASN A 323 -10.43 1.83 -27.18
CA ASN A 323 -10.68 2.26 -28.57
C ASN A 323 -9.45 2.88 -29.26
N CYS A 324 -8.26 2.49 -28.80
CA CYS A 324 -6.99 2.78 -29.47
C CYS A 324 -6.50 1.50 -30.15
N PRO A 325 -6.56 1.35 -31.48
CA PRO A 325 -6.18 0.12 -32.17
C PRO A 325 -4.72 -0.25 -31.90
N LYS A 326 -4.46 -1.54 -31.69
CA LYS A 326 -3.10 -2.06 -31.61
C LYS A 326 -2.43 -1.98 -32.98
N ILE A 327 -1.09 -1.94 -33.01
CA ILE A 327 -0.32 -1.85 -34.26
C ILE A 327 -0.71 -2.98 -35.23
N ASP A 328 -0.93 -4.18 -34.71
CA ASP A 328 -1.29 -5.35 -35.52
C ASP A 328 -2.77 -5.36 -35.98
N ASP A 329 -3.64 -4.59 -35.29
CA ASP A 329 -5.07 -4.44 -35.64
C ASP A 329 -5.33 -3.16 -36.45
N LYS A 330 -4.30 -2.61 -37.09
CA LYS A 330 -4.37 -1.37 -37.84
C LYS A 330 -5.41 -1.43 -38.97
N GLY A 331 -6.39 -0.55 -38.88
CA GLY A 331 -7.33 -0.23 -39.95
C GLY A 331 -7.10 1.19 -40.48
N PHE A 332 -7.68 1.52 -41.63
CA PHE A 332 -7.69 2.88 -42.16
C PHE A 332 -8.97 3.61 -41.73
N ALA A 333 -9.37 3.44 -40.48
CA ALA A 333 -10.54 4.07 -39.90
C ALA A 333 -10.15 4.94 -38.68
N VAL A 334 -10.88 6.04 -38.48
CA VAL A 334 -10.87 6.82 -37.25
C VAL A 334 -12.01 6.29 -36.38
N SER A 335 -11.70 5.95 -35.15
CA SER A 335 -12.69 5.48 -34.18
C SER A 335 -13.68 6.60 -33.81
N SER A 336 -14.92 6.21 -33.45
CA SER A 336 -15.98 7.16 -33.05
C SER A 336 -15.69 7.93 -31.76
N GLY A 337 -14.78 7.41 -30.95
CA GLY A 337 -14.36 8.01 -29.68
C GLY A 337 -13.19 7.28 -29.06
N ILE A 338 -12.71 7.77 -27.92
CA ILE A 338 -11.64 7.20 -27.11
C ILE A 338 -12.01 7.30 -25.63
N LYS A 339 -11.57 6.34 -24.84
CA LYS A 339 -11.65 6.41 -23.37
C LYS A 339 -10.25 6.26 -22.80
N VAL A 340 -9.82 7.24 -22.01
CA VAL A 340 -8.51 7.26 -21.36
C VAL A 340 -8.71 7.21 -19.86
N ARG A 341 -8.15 6.18 -19.22
CA ARG A 341 -8.12 6.04 -17.77
C ARG A 341 -6.90 6.75 -17.22
N MET A 342 -7.13 7.68 -16.30
CA MET A 342 -6.10 8.45 -15.63
C MET A 342 -6.14 8.20 -14.12
N SER A 343 -4.97 8.21 -13.49
CA SER A 343 -4.80 8.12 -12.05
C SER A 343 -3.97 9.29 -11.56
N MET A 344 -4.51 10.05 -10.62
CA MET A 344 -3.78 11.09 -9.92
C MET A 344 -3.36 10.59 -8.55
N ARG A 345 -2.06 10.71 -8.23
CA ARG A 345 -1.60 10.62 -6.86
C ARG A 345 -1.62 12.01 -6.25
N LEU A 346 -2.23 12.13 -5.08
CA LEU A 346 -2.49 13.40 -4.41
C LEU A 346 -1.73 13.46 -3.09
N PRO A 347 -1.07 14.57 -2.74
CA PRO A 347 -0.47 14.71 -1.43
C PRO A 347 -1.54 14.62 -0.32
N PRO A 348 -1.16 14.32 0.93
CA PRO A 348 -2.08 14.47 2.06
C PRO A 348 -2.61 15.90 2.17
N LEU A 349 -3.70 16.08 2.93
CA LEU A 349 -4.26 17.39 3.29
C LEU A 349 -4.87 18.20 2.15
N VAL A 350 -5.15 17.60 1.00
CA VAL A 350 -5.88 18.24 -0.10
C VAL A 350 -7.37 17.91 -0.03
N ASP A 351 -8.16 18.77 -0.68
CA ASP A 351 -9.63 18.68 -0.69
C ASP A 351 -10.10 18.06 -2.01
N LYS A 352 -10.63 16.84 -1.93
CA LYS A 352 -11.12 16.07 -3.07
C LYS A 352 -12.16 16.83 -3.89
N ASP A 353 -13.13 17.48 -3.24
CA ASP A 353 -14.26 18.08 -3.95
C ASP A 353 -13.78 19.29 -4.76
N LYS A 354 -12.84 20.07 -4.22
CA LYS A 354 -12.18 21.15 -4.96
C LYS A 354 -11.39 20.64 -6.16
N ILE A 355 -10.70 19.51 -6.01
CA ILE A 355 -9.93 18.89 -7.11
C ILE A 355 -10.89 18.43 -8.21
N ILE A 356 -11.97 17.74 -7.87
CA ILE A 356 -12.99 17.30 -8.84
C ILE A 356 -13.59 18.49 -9.59
N GLU A 357 -13.92 19.57 -8.90
CA GLU A 357 -14.45 20.77 -9.54
C GLU A 357 -13.41 21.43 -10.47
N ALA A 358 -12.15 21.48 -10.06
CA ALA A 358 -11.07 21.99 -10.90
C ALA A 358 -10.85 21.13 -12.16
N LEU A 359 -10.91 19.79 -12.04
CA LEU A 359 -10.85 18.87 -13.18
C LEU A 359 -12.01 19.09 -14.15
N LYS A 360 -13.25 19.23 -13.65
CA LYS A 360 -14.41 19.57 -14.48
C LYS A 360 -14.21 20.89 -15.21
N LYS A 361 -13.58 21.86 -14.55
CA LYS A 361 -13.29 23.16 -15.15
C LYS A 361 -12.28 23.04 -16.29
N VAL A 362 -11.27 22.16 -16.22
CA VAL A 362 -10.35 21.86 -17.33
C VAL A 362 -11.13 21.48 -18.59
N ILE A 363 -12.23 20.71 -18.44
CA ILE A 363 -13.06 20.34 -19.59
C ILE A 363 -13.91 21.52 -20.07
N SER A 364 -14.55 22.27 -19.17
CA SER A 364 -15.44 23.37 -19.55
C SER A 364 -14.71 24.56 -20.16
N ASP A 365 -13.50 24.86 -19.71
CA ASP A 365 -12.73 26.01 -20.16
C ASP A 365 -11.99 25.77 -21.48
N ASN A 366 -11.99 24.52 -21.99
CA ASN A 366 -11.32 24.15 -23.24
C ASN A 366 -12.32 23.89 -24.37
N THR A 367 -11.90 24.25 -25.57
CA THR A 367 -12.64 23.92 -26.79
C THR A 367 -12.16 22.58 -27.35
N PHE A 368 -13.08 21.68 -27.62
CA PHE A 368 -12.81 20.33 -28.17
C PHE A 368 -13.46 20.15 -29.55
N PHE A 369 -13.57 21.23 -30.33
CA PHE A 369 -14.19 21.23 -31.65
C PHE A 369 -15.62 20.68 -31.65
N GLY A 370 -16.38 20.87 -30.55
CA GLY A 370 -17.72 20.36 -30.39
C GLY A 370 -17.83 18.87 -30.05
N ALA A 371 -16.70 18.19 -29.82
CA ALA A 371 -16.72 16.81 -29.33
C ALA A 371 -17.36 16.74 -27.94
N ASN A 372 -18.07 15.64 -27.69
CA ASN A 372 -18.58 15.33 -26.34
C ASN A 372 -17.42 14.83 -25.47
N VAL A 373 -17.05 15.61 -24.47
CA VAL A 373 -15.97 15.25 -23.52
C VAL A 373 -16.56 15.18 -22.12
N SER A 374 -16.39 14.05 -21.45
CA SER A 374 -16.89 13.84 -20.10
C SER A 374 -15.84 13.18 -19.20
N LEU A 375 -16.01 13.42 -17.88
CA LEU A 375 -15.21 12.79 -16.81
C LEU A 375 -16.09 11.83 -16.01
N GLY A 376 -15.62 10.60 -15.85
CA GLY A 376 -16.21 9.62 -14.93
C GLY A 376 -15.24 9.33 -13.80
N PHE A 377 -15.61 9.74 -12.57
CA PHE A 377 -14.81 9.42 -11.38
C PHE A 377 -15.25 8.08 -10.82
N TYR A 378 -14.32 7.19 -10.50
CA TYR A 378 -14.68 5.83 -10.07
C TYR A 378 -13.98 5.36 -8.81
N ASP A 379 -12.85 5.94 -8.43
CA ASP A 379 -12.18 5.61 -7.18
C ASP A 379 -11.53 6.84 -6.54
N TYR A 380 -11.52 6.87 -5.22
CA TYR A 380 -10.85 7.88 -4.43
C TYR A 380 -10.40 7.31 -3.09
N GLY A 381 -9.09 7.32 -2.88
CA GLY A 381 -8.47 7.07 -1.59
C GLY A 381 -7.86 8.35 -1.03
N GLU A 382 -8.24 8.72 0.19
CA GLU A 382 -7.70 9.92 0.83
C GLU A 382 -6.24 9.73 1.23
N GLY A 383 -5.40 10.73 0.95
CA GLY A 383 -4.04 10.78 1.48
C GLY A 383 -4.05 11.05 2.98
N VAL A 384 -3.06 10.55 3.68
CA VAL A 384 -2.98 10.68 5.13
C VAL A 384 -1.64 11.25 5.58
N PHE A 385 -1.69 12.21 6.49
CA PHE A 385 -0.56 12.63 7.30
C PHE A 385 -0.83 12.19 8.74
N MET A 386 -0.05 11.22 9.20
CA MET A 386 -0.25 10.58 10.50
C MET A 386 0.22 11.44 11.67
N GLY A 387 0.88 12.58 11.38
CA GLY A 387 1.28 13.54 12.37
C GLY A 387 2.41 13.04 13.29
N ASN A 388 2.34 13.46 14.53
CA ASN A 388 3.33 13.07 15.55
C ASN A 388 2.80 11.93 16.39
N MET A 389 3.55 10.84 16.39
CA MET A 389 3.39 9.75 17.34
C MET A 389 3.67 10.25 18.78
N THR A 390 3.03 9.66 19.79
CA THR A 390 3.31 9.96 21.20
C THR A 390 4.78 9.71 21.54
N ASN A 391 5.32 10.50 22.47
CA ASN A 391 6.70 10.31 22.94
C ASN A 391 6.93 8.91 23.53
N LYS A 392 5.89 8.31 24.12
CA LYS A 392 5.98 6.95 24.66
C LYS A 392 6.25 5.95 23.55
N SER A 393 5.42 5.91 22.53
CA SER A 393 5.58 4.99 21.38
C SER A 393 6.88 5.26 20.63
N LYS A 394 7.22 6.54 20.38
CA LYS A 394 8.50 6.94 19.80
C LYS A 394 9.70 6.37 20.55
N ASN A 395 9.74 6.53 21.86
CA ASN A 395 10.85 6.06 22.68
C ASN A 395 10.96 4.53 22.71
N ILE A 396 9.82 3.82 22.75
CA ILE A 396 9.81 2.35 22.71
C ILE A 396 10.36 1.86 21.36
N LEU A 397 9.85 2.42 20.26
CA LEU A 397 10.24 2.00 18.91
C LEU A 397 11.71 2.36 18.58
N ASN A 398 12.17 3.53 19.01
CA ASN A 398 13.58 3.92 18.82
C ASN A 398 14.52 3.01 19.60
N LYS A 399 14.18 2.67 20.85
CA LYS A 399 14.95 1.68 21.64
C LYS A 399 14.94 0.31 20.97
N ALA A 400 13.80 -0.13 20.44
CA ALA A 400 13.70 -1.38 19.71
C ALA A 400 14.56 -1.36 18.44
N SER A 401 14.55 -0.26 17.69
CA SER A 401 15.39 -0.10 16.49
C SER A 401 16.87 -0.21 16.82
N LEU A 402 17.33 0.56 17.83
CA LEU A 402 18.72 0.47 18.30
C LEU A 402 19.12 -0.95 18.74
N GLU A 403 18.23 -1.64 19.46
CA GLU A 403 18.50 -2.98 19.98
C GLU A 403 18.52 -4.07 18.89
N PHE A 404 17.59 -4.00 17.94
CA PHE A 404 17.41 -5.11 16.97
C PHE A 404 18.04 -4.83 15.61
N PHE A 405 18.11 -3.57 15.19
CA PHE A 405 18.77 -3.16 13.95
C PHE A 405 20.14 -2.52 14.18
N GLY A 406 20.40 -1.91 15.34
CA GLY A 406 21.66 -1.25 15.66
C GLY A 406 21.69 0.25 15.34
N ASN A 407 20.63 0.79 14.75
CA ASN A 407 20.51 2.22 14.41
C ASN A 407 19.18 2.79 14.90
N GLU A 408 19.13 4.11 15.03
CA GLU A 408 17.89 4.81 15.37
C GLU A 408 16.83 4.64 14.29
N MET A 409 15.57 4.64 14.71
CA MET A 409 14.45 4.66 13.76
C MET A 409 14.39 5.99 13.00
N ILE A 410 13.90 5.92 11.76
CA ILE A 410 13.74 7.10 10.90
C ILE A 410 12.31 7.14 10.37
N PHE A 411 11.79 8.36 10.26
CA PHE A 411 10.53 8.60 9.58
C PHE A 411 10.75 8.91 8.11
N ASN A 412 9.86 8.36 7.27
CA ASN A 412 9.77 8.69 5.85
C ASN A 412 8.31 8.93 5.43
N GLY A 413 8.11 9.34 4.19
CA GLY A 413 6.80 9.36 3.56
C GLY A 413 6.69 8.28 2.50
N GLY A 414 5.50 7.77 2.25
CA GLY A 414 5.22 6.85 1.16
C GLY A 414 4.61 7.55 -0.06
N GLY A 415 5.03 7.13 -1.24
CA GLY A 415 4.43 7.53 -2.52
C GLY A 415 3.14 6.81 -2.86
N GLY A 416 2.88 5.68 -2.19
CA GLY A 416 1.68 4.86 -2.31
C GLY A 416 0.53 5.35 -1.45
N SER A 417 -0.56 4.57 -1.41
CA SER A 417 -1.78 4.89 -0.67
C SER A 417 -2.24 3.65 0.09
N ILE A 418 -2.65 3.84 1.34
CA ILE A 418 -3.40 2.88 2.15
C ILE A 418 -4.64 3.63 2.67
N PRO A 419 -5.72 3.71 1.88
CA PRO A 419 -6.85 4.59 2.18
C PRO A 419 -7.54 4.28 3.51
N PHE A 420 -7.45 3.05 3.98
CA PHE A 420 -8.01 2.64 5.26
C PHE A 420 -7.38 3.38 6.45
N ILE A 421 -6.11 3.79 6.37
CA ILE A 421 -5.45 4.52 7.47
C ILE A 421 -6.15 5.85 7.75
N SER A 422 -6.53 6.61 6.71
CA SER A 422 -7.30 7.84 6.86
C SER A 422 -8.66 7.56 7.51
N TYR A 423 -9.35 6.51 7.07
CA TYR A 423 -10.60 6.10 7.66
C TYR A 423 -10.46 5.73 9.15
N PHE A 424 -9.45 4.93 9.49
CA PHE A 424 -9.11 4.61 10.88
C PHE A 424 -8.87 5.88 11.71
N GLN A 425 -8.04 6.80 11.21
CA GLN A 425 -7.70 8.05 11.91
C GLN A 425 -8.94 8.89 12.19
N SER A 426 -9.92 8.90 11.29
CA SER A 426 -11.20 9.60 11.51
C SER A 426 -12.01 9.04 12.70
N LYS A 427 -11.86 7.75 13.01
CA LYS A 427 -12.55 7.08 14.13
C LYS A 427 -11.75 7.16 15.43
N TYR A 428 -10.43 7.11 15.35
CA TYR A 428 -9.50 7.11 16.48
C TYR A 428 -8.41 8.18 16.32
N PRO A 429 -8.77 9.48 16.38
CA PRO A 429 -7.83 10.58 16.08
C PRO A 429 -6.67 10.71 17.08
N ASN A 430 -6.76 10.07 18.25
CA ASN A 430 -5.75 10.09 19.29
C ASN A 430 -4.88 8.82 19.34
N ALA A 431 -5.15 7.84 18.48
CA ALA A 431 -4.34 6.63 18.41
C ALA A 431 -3.02 6.91 17.68
N ASP A 432 -1.93 6.32 18.18
CA ASP A 432 -0.67 6.30 17.43
C ASP A 432 -0.84 5.40 16.19
N ILE A 433 -0.56 5.91 15.00
CA ILE A 433 -0.48 5.11 13.79
C ILE A 433 0.99 4.73 13.57
N ILE A 434 1.29 3.45 13.71
CA ILE A 434 2.62 2.88 13.61
C ILE A 434 2.71 2.15 12.27
N CYS A 435 2.66 2.92 11.19
CA CYS A 435 2.80 2.39 9.85
C CYS A 435 4.27 2.10 9.57
N THR A 436 4.59 0.82 9.37
CA THR A 436 5.95 0.34 9.15
C THR A 436 5.92 -0.93 8.32
N GLY A 437 7.08 -1.36 7.86
CA GLY A 437 7.21 -2.60 7.10
C GLY A 437 8.67 -2.90 6.75
N ILE A 438 8.84 -3.93 5.98
CA ILE A 438 10.14 -4.43 5.52
C ILE A 438 10.19 -4.65 4.01
N VAL A 439 9.32 -3.96 3.28
CA VAL A 439 9.37 -3.95 1.81
C VAL A 439 10.50 -3.01 1.38
N GLY A 440 11.68 -3.58 1.18
CA GLY A 440 12.87 -2.84 0.77
C GLY A 440 12.90 -2.54 -0.72
N SER A 441 13.87 -1.73 -1.15
CA SER A 441 14.03 -1.36 -2.56
C SER A 441 14.31 -2.54 -3.49
N ASP A 442 14.75 -3.67 -2.93
CA ASP A 442 15.03 -4.92 -3.63
C ASP A 442 13.91 -5.98 -3.45
N ALA A 443 12.84 -5.64 -2.74
CA ALA A 443 11.71 -6.54 -2.52
C ALA A 443 10.88 -6.80 -3.77
N HIS A 444 10.90 -5.90 -4.76
CA HIS A 444 10.19 -6.01 -6.03
C HIS A 444 8.68 -6.22 -5.86
N GLU A 445 8.09 -5.55 -4.86
CA GLU A 445 6.63 -5.58 -4.65
C GLU A 445 5.88 -5.30 -5.96
N HIS A 446 4.74 -5.94 -6.18
CA HIS A 446 3.93 -5.88 -7.39
C HIS A 446 4.66 -6.30 -8.69
N GLY A 447 5.96 -6.50 -8.65
CA GLY A 447 6.81 -6.92 -9.78
C GLY A 447 7.11 -8.43 -9.82
N PRO A 448 7.82 -8.91 -10.86
CA PRO A 448 8.42 -10.23 -10.84
C PRO A 448 9.58 -10.27 -9.84
N ASN A 449 9.88 -11.48 -9.34
CA ASN A 449 10.90 -11.74 -8.32
C ASN A 449 10.63 -11.03 -6.97
N GLU A 450 9.37 -10.80 -6.64
CA GLU A 450 9.03 -10.35 -5.29
C GLU A 450 9.66 -11.25 -4.25
N ASN A 451 10.26 -10.62 -3.24
CA ASN A 451 11.00 -11.35 -2.23
C ASN A 451 10.96 -10.66 -0.87
N LEU A 452 11.06 -11.45 0.18
CA LEU A 452 11.13 -11.05 1.57
C LEU A 452 12.53 -11.23 2.13
N ASN A 453 13.14 -10.19 2.69
CA ASN A 453 14.35 -10.32 3.50
C ASN A 453 14.03 -10.99 4.83
N MET A 454 14.48 -12.24 5.01
CA MET A 454 14.14 -13.05 6.18
C MET A 454 14.77 -12.53 7.48
N GLU A 455 15.93 -11.90 7.42
CA GLU A 455 16.58 -11.28 8.60
C GLU A 455 15.77 -10.05 9.07
N ALA A 456 15.33 -9.20 8.15
CA ALA A 456 14.48 -8.06 8.47
C ALA A 456 13.16 -8.52 9.09
N CYS A 457 12.56 -9.60 8.58
CA CYS A 457 11.34 -10.19 9.13
C CYS A 457 11.53 -10.66 10.58
N LYS A 458 12.62 -11.38 10.88
CA LYS A 458 12.94 -11.79 12.25
C LYS A 458 13.12 -10.60 13.20
N LYS A 459 13.81 -9.55 12.73
CA LYS A 459 13.97 -8.31 13.50
C LYS A 459 12.62 -7.62 13.73
N MET A 460 11.73 -7.58 12.74
CA MET A 460 10.39 -7.02 12.90
C MET A 460 9.56 -7.77 13.94
N ILE A 461 9.61 -9.10 13.98
CA ILE A 461 8.96 -9.89 15.04
C ILE A 461 9.52 -9.51 16.43
N CYS A 462 10.83 -9.31 16.55
CA CYS A 462 11.45 -8.84 17.80
C CYS A 462 10.93 -7.44 18.21
N ILE A 463 10.85 -6.51 17.25
CA ILE A 463 10.35 -5.14 17.48
C ILE A 463 8.90 -5.16 17.94
N LEU A 464 8.03 -5.89 17.24
CA LEU A 464 6.64 -6.04 17.63
C LEU A 464 6.51 -6.63 19.04
N SER A 465 7.25 -7.69 19.33
CA SER A 465 7.26 -8.31 20.67
C SER A 465 7.72 -7.33 21.75
N TYR A 466 8.75 -6.55 21.47
CA TYR A 466 9.24 -5.53 22.39
C TYR A 466 8.20 -4.43 22.59
N PHE A 467 7.67 -3.87 21.49
CA PHE A 467 6.67 -2.80 21.53
C PHE A 467 5.42 -3.22 22.34
N LEU A 468 4.83 -4.37 22.00
CA LEU A 468 3.64 -4.90 22.67
C LEU A 468 3.86 -5.13 24.18
N SER A 469 5.08 -5.45 24.59
CA SER A 469 5.40 -5.67 26.01
C SER A 469 5.59 -4.36 26.79
N GLU A 470 5.93 -3.25 26.11
CA GLU A 470 6.28 -1.97 26.76
C GLU A 470 5.20 -0.88 26.63
N ILE A 471 4.29 -1.00 25.66
CA ILE A 471 3.21 -0.04 25.40
C ILE A 471 2.12 0.02 26.52
#